data_fe6176f78be0cb4e64cb2c49f69df590
#
_entry.id   fe6176f78be0cb4e64cb2c49f69df590
#
_cell.length_a   1.000
_cell.length_b   1.000
_cell.length_c   1.000
_cell.angle_alpha   90.00
_cell.angle_beta   90.00
_cell.angle_gamma   90.00
#
_symmetry.space_group_name_H-M   'P 1'
#
loop_
_entity.id
_entity.type
_entity.pdbx_description
1 polymer ?
#
loop_
_entity_poly.entity_id
_entity_poly.type
_entity_poly.pdbx_seq_one_letter_code
_entity_poly.pdbx_strand_id
1 'polypeptide(L)'
;EDITGKEITRNLLKAVQKLPNVHILEYVTMLDLIEQDNTCFGILAKDKNDEYLTIEADNTILASGGIGGLYEHSTNYPHLTGDAIAIALRHNIKLENPDYVQIHPTSLYTNKPGRSFLISESVRGEGAKLYGKDGRRFANEVLPRDLMTAEIKKQMAKDNMPYMTVLGKDVILNHFPHIYEKCLEEGFDVTKQWIPIVPAQHYYMGGIHVDKYSKTTMNNLYAVGETSCNGVHGANRLASNSLLEGLVFAKRAVNKIHDGENAQHKKYDIDFAQLANNVQQNIDREKIILAQEYKKAIFNEMDKVRSAR
;
A
#
# COMPACT_ATOMS: atom_id res chain seq x y z
N GLU A 1 15.73 -14.35 -8.78
CA GLU A 1 14.41 -14.26 -9.41
C GLU A 1 13.48 -13.41 -8.55
N ASP A 2 13.76 -12.10 -8.53
CA ASP A 2 13.23 -11.09 -7.64
C ASP A 2 12.17 -10.19 -8.33
N ILE A 3 11.53 -10.68 -9.41
CA ILE A 3 10.55 -9.94 -10.23
C ILE A 3 9.13 -10.52 -10.21
N THR A 4 8.80 -11.39 -9.23
CA THR A 4 7.51 -12.11 -9.16
C THR A 4 6.30 -11.16 -9.25
N GLY A 5 6.30 -10.08 -8.48
CA GLY A 5 5.20 -9.10 -8.51
C GLY A 5 5.03 -8.43 -9.87
N LYS A 6 6.13 -8.05 -10.52
CA LYS A 6 6.13 -7.47 -11.87
C LYS A 6 5.53 -8.43 -12.89
N GLU A 7 5.88 -9.72 -12.81
CA GLU A 7 5.40 -10.76 -13.73
C GLU A 7 3.89 -11.02 -13.56
N ILE A 8 3.42 -11.12 -12.31
CA ILE A 8 1.98 -11.29 -12.02
C ILE A 8 1.20 -10.11 -12.59
N THR A 9 1.59 -8.88 -12.25
CA THR A 9 0.89 -7.66 -12.71
C THR A 9 0.89 -7.55 -14.23
N ARG A 10 2.03 -7.82 -14.87
CA ARG A 10 2.15 -7.79 -16.34
C ARG A 10 1.21 -8.77 -17.02
N ASN A 11 1.14 -10.01 -16.53
CA ASN A 11 0.30 -11.04 -17.12
C ASN A 11 -1.19 -10.77 -16.88
N LEU A 12 -1.57 -10.30 -15.69
CA LEU A 12 -2.96 -9.90 -15.40
C LEU A 12 -3.39 -8.73 -16.30
N LEU A 13 -2.56 -7.69 -16.43
CA LEU A 13 -2.87 -6.54 -17.29
C LEU A 13 -3.05 -6.97 -18.75
N LYS A 14 -2.16 -7.80 -19.29
CA LYS A 14 -2.30 -8.35 -20.64
C LYS A 14 -3.58 -9.17 -20.83
N ALA A 15 -4.01 -9.89 -19.80
CA ALA A 15 -5.25 -10.66 -19.86
C ALA A 15 -6.48 -9.73 -19.87
N VAL A 16 -6.50 -8.74 -19.00
CA VAL A 16 -7.59 -7.76 -18.88
C VAL A 16 -7.75 -6.94 -20.17
N GLN A 17 -6.65 -6.49 -20.77
CA GLN A 17 -6.67 -5.71 -22.03
C GLN A 17 -7.30 -6.45 -23.22
N LYS A 18 -7.46 -7.77 -23.14
CA LYS A 18 -8.12 -8.59 -24.17
C LYS A 18 -9.63 -8.71 -23.99
N LEU A 19 -10.16 -8.23 -22.87
CA LEU A 19 -11.57 -8.36 -22.55
C LEU A 19 -12.35 -7.15 -23.09
N PRO A 20 -13.32 -7.34 -24.02
CA PRO A 20 -14.01 -6.24 -24.68
C PRO A 20 -14.97 -5.46 -23.77
N ASN A 21 -15.33 -6.03 -22.62
CA ASN A 21 -16.21 -5.44 -21.61
C ASN A 21 -15.47 -4.77 -20.47
N VAL A 22 -14.14 -4.61 -20.56
CA VAL A 22 -13.33 -3.93 -19.56
C VAL A 22 -12.77 -2.63 -20.12
N HIS A 23 -13.02 -1.53 -19.42
CA HIS A 23 -12.50 -0.20 -19.75
C HIS A 23 -11.47 0.22 -18.74
N ILE A 24 -10.24 0.49 -19.19
CA ILE A 24 -9.14 0.99 -18.34
C ILE A 24 -9.06 2.49 -18.55
N LEU A 25 -9.31 3.25 -17.49
CA LEU A 25 -9.20 4.71 -17.48
C LEU A 25 -7.88 5.10 -16.81
N GLU A 26 -6.87 5.43 -17.61
CA GLU A 26 -5.59 5.90 -17.12
C GLU A 26 -5.62 7.39 -16.80
N TYR A 27 -4.83 7.83 -15.81
CA TYR A 27 -4.76 9.22 -15.36
C TYR A 27 -6.08 9.78 -14.85
N VAL A 28 -6.90 8.91 -14.27
CA VAL A 28 -8.15 9.27 -13.61
C VAL A 28 -7.97 9.05 -12.12
N THR A 29 -8.21 10.09 -11.33
CA THR A 29 -8.08 10.09 -9.87
C THR A 29 -9.44 10.11 -9.22
N MET A 30 -9.77 9.10 -8.42
CA MET A 30 -10.96 9.08 -7.58
C MET A 30 -10.84 10.16 -6.51
N LEU A 31 -11.90 10.97 -6.34
CA LEU A 31 -11.97 12.04 -5.37
C LEU A 31 -12.86 11.70 -4.19
N ASP A 32 -13.99 11.04 -4.45
CA ASP A 32 -14.95 10.66 -3.41
C ASP A 32 -15.92 9.56 -3.87
N LEU A 33 -16.68 8.99 -2.92
CA LEU A 33 -17.80 8.12 -3.18
C LEU A 33 -19.07 8.96 -3.46
N ILE A 34 -19.93 8.44 -4.33
CA ILE A 34 -21.29 8.91 -4.49
C ILE A 34 -22.19 7.94 -3.74
N GLU A 35 -22.74 8.37 -2.60
CA GLU A 35 -23.45 7.49 -1.69
C GLU A 35 -24.71 8.15 -1.13
N GLN A 36 -25.67 7.34 -0.73
CA GLN A 36 -26.84 7.72 0.05
C GLN A 36 -27.28 6.57 0.96
N ASP A 37 -27.64 6.87 2.18
CA ASP A 37 -28.17 5.90 3.16
C ASP A 37 -27.26 4.67 3.34
N ASN A 38 -25.95 4.93 3.50
CA ASN A 38 -24.90 3.90 3.64
C ASN A 38 -24.85 2.90 2.47
N THR A 39 -25.16 3.39 1.26
CA THR A 39 -25.13 2.60 0.02
C THR A 39 -24.34 3.36 -1.05
N CYS A 40 -23.30 2.73 -1.59
CA CYS A 40 -22.50 3.29 -2.67
C CYS A 40 -23.20 3.09 -4.02
N PHE A 41 -23.23 4.15 -4.83
CA PHE A 41 -23.81 4.17 -6.18
C PHE A 41 -22.77 4.49 -7.26
N GLY A 42 -21.54 4.73 -6.86
CA GLY A 42 -20.46 5.05 -7.78
C GLY A 42 -19.42 5.99 -7.18
N ILE A 43 -18.67 6.65 -8.04
CA ILE A 43 -17.57 7.53 -7.64
C ILE A 43 -17.59 8.86 -8.39
N LEU A 44 -17.07 9.89 -7.73
CA LEU A 44 -16.61 11.12 -8.35
C LEU A 44 -15.10 11.02 -8.59
N ALA A 45 -14.65 11.38 -9.78
CA ALA A 45 -13.24 11.35 -10.17
C ALA A 45 -12.87 12.61 -10.97
N LYS A 46 -11.57 12.80 -11.19
CA LYS A 46 -11.03 13.78 -12.14
C LYS A 46 -10.08 13.12 -13.12
N ASP A 47 -10.11 13.58 -14.37
CA ASP A 47 -9.18 13.17 -15.40
C ASP A 47 -7.87 14.00 -15.38
N LYS A 48 -6.99 13.76 -16.34
CA LYS A 48 -5.71 14.47 -16.51
C LYS A 48 -5.86 15.96 -16.89
N ASN A 49 -7.05 16.40 -17.29
CA ASN A 49 -7.36 17.79 -17.66
C ASN A 49 -8.09 18.52 -16.51
N ASP A 50 -8.15 17.90 -15.32
CA ASP A 50 -8.94 18.36 -14.17
C ASP A 50 -10.47 18.41 -14.42
N GLU A 51 -10.96 17.69 -15.43
CA GLU A 51 -12.40 17.58 -15.69
C GLU A 51 -13.02 16.53 -14.77
N TYR A 52 -14.17 16.85 -14.21
CA TYR A 52 -14.92 15.92 -13.36
C TYR A 52 -15.56 14.79 -14.17
N LEU A 53 -15.43 13.58 -13.64
CA LEU A 53 -16.07 12.37 -14.14
C LEU A 53 -16.94 11.78 -13.03
N THR A 54 -18.19 11.45 -13.35
CA THR A 54 -19.06 10.67 -12.48
C THR A 54 -19.23 9.27 -13.08
N ILE A 55 -18.98 8.26 -12.27
CA ILE A 55 -19.11 6.86 -12.69
C ILE A 55 -20.15 6.20 -11.82
N GLU A 56 -21.32 5.94 -12.39
CA GLU A 56 -22.38 5.17 -11.74
C GLU A 56 -22.05 3.68 -11.79
N ALA A 57 -22.29 2.96 -10.69
CA ALA A 57 -21.98 1.53 -10.59
C ALA A 57 -22.88 0.83 -9.58
N ASP A 58 -23.36 -0.37 -9.91
CA ASP A 58 -24.08 -1.25 -8.99
C ASP A 58 -23.21 -1.73 -7.83
N ASN A 59 -21.92 -1.89 -8.08
CA ASN A 59 -20.92 -2.27 -7.09
C ASN A 59 -19.59 -1.54 -7.36
N THR A 60 -18.96 -1.06 -6.30
CA THR A 60 -17.64 -0.43 -6.37
C THR A 60 -16.62 -1.27 -5.59
N ILE A 61 -15.44 -1.48 -6.16
CA ILE A 61 -14.34 -2.20 -5.51
C ILE A 61 -13.15 -1.26 -5.37
N LEU A 62 -12.77 -0.97 -4.12
CA LEU A 62 -11.58 -0.19 -3.81
C LEU A 62 -10.34 -1.11 -3.83
N ALA A 63 -9.35 -0.80 -4.67
CA ALA A 63 -8.11 -1.55 -4.81
C ALA A 63 -6.90 -0.61 -4.93
N SER A 64 -6.91 0.50 -4.19
CA SER A 64 -5.98 1.62 -4.34
C SER A 64 -4.61 1.41 -3.69
N GLY A 65 -4.35 0.25 -3.10
CA GLY A 65 -3.12 -0.02 -2.37
C GLY A 65 -3.07 0.61 -0.98
N GLY A 66 -1.86 0.73 -0.43
CA GLY A 66 -1.64 1.16 0.96
C GLY A 66 -1.31 2.65 1.11
N ILE A 67 -0.49 2.92 2.13
CA ILE A 67 -0.18 4.28 2.61
C ILE A 67 1.31 4.63 2.50
N GLY A 68 2.06 3.87 1.70
CA GLY A 68 3.53 3.98 1.66
C GLY A 68 4.06 5.35 1.26
N GLY A 69 3.33 6.08 0.40
CA GLY A 69 3.69 7.43 -0.03
C GLY A 69 3.62 8.49 1.09
N LEU A 70 3.05 8.16 2.25
CA LEU A 70 3.02 9.07 3.41
C LEU A 70 4.31 9.02 4.24
N TYR A 71 5.21 8.08 3.95
CA TYR A 71 6.47 7.86 4.69
C TYR A 71 7.67 8.38 3.90
N GLU A 72 8.61 8.97 4.60
CA GLU A 72 9.86 9.47 4.00
C GLU A 72 10.66 8.36 3.32
N HIS A 73 10.80 7.22 4.02
CA HIS A 73 11.42 6.03 3.46
C HIS A 73 10.37 4.95 3.25
N SER A 74 10.09 4.62 1.99
CA SER A 74 9.11 3.59 1.61
C SER A 74 9.58 2.80 0.40
N THR A 75 9.29 1.51 0.40
CA THR A 75 9.47 0.64 -0.77
C THR A 75 8.31 0.74 -1.76
N ASN A 76 7.30 1.55 -1.45
CA ASN A 76 6.15 1.82 -2.30
C ASN A 76 6.33 3.11 -3.11
N TYR A 77 5.51 3.30 -4.12
CA TYR A 77 5.51 4.51 -4.92
C TYR A 77 4.93 5.70 -4.13
N PRO A 78 5.45 6.92 -4.32
CA PRO A 78 5.00 8.12 -3.59
C PRO A 78 3.52 8.47 -3.76
N HIS A 79 2.86 8.04 -4.84
CA HIS A 79 1.45 8.29 -5.09
C HIS A 79 0.50 7.36 -4.32
N LEU A 80 1.01 6.37 -3.59
CA LEU A 80 0.20 5.50 -2.74
C LEU A 80 -0.04 6.18 -1.38
N THR A 81 -0.95 7.14 -1.35
CA THR A 81 -1.20 8.04 -0.22
C THR A 81 -2.39 7.65 0.66
N GLY A 82 -2.99 6.48 0.42
CA GLY A 82 -4.11 5.97 1.23
C GLY A 82 -5.44 6.65 0.92
N ASP A 83 -5.63 7.11 -0.29
CA ASP A 83 -6.79 7.92 -0.70
C ASP A 83 -8.12 7.23 -0.39
N ALA A 84 -8.28 5.96 -0.79
CA ALA A 84 -9.51 5.23 -0.49
C ALA A 84 -9.72 5.00 1.03
N ILE A 85 -8.64 4.89 1.81
CA ILE A 85 -8.72 4.75 3.28
C ILE A 85 -9.22 6.05 3.90
N ALA A 86 -8.73 7.20 3.42
CA ALA A 86 -9.17 8.50 3.90
C ALA A 86 -10.63 8.80 3.48
N ILE A 87 -11.01 8.45 2.26
CA ILE A 87 -12.39 8.54 1.79
C ILE A 87 -13.30 7.65 2.66
N ALA A 88 -12.88 6.43 2.99
CA ALA A 88 -13.62 5.57 3.90
C ALA A 88 -13.85 6.21 5.27
N LEU A 89 -12.84 6.89 5.84
CA LEU A 89 -13.00 7.65 7.09
C LEU A 89 -14.03 8.77 6.97
N ARG A 90 -14.04 9.52 5.88
CA ARG A 90 -15.03 10.60 5.63
C ARG A 90 -16.47 10.09 5.62
N HIS A 91 -16.68 8.90 5.10
CA HIS A 91 -17.99 8.24 5.01
C HIS A 91 -18.29 7.32 6.20
N ASN A 92 -17.55 7.43 7.30
CA ASN A 92 -17.69 6.58 8.50
C ASN A 92 -17.65 5.06 8.21
N ILE A 93 -16.96 4.66 7.15
CA ILE A 93 -16.71 3.26 6.84
C ILE A 93 -15.64 2.75 7.83
N LYS A 94 -15.91 1.62 8.48
CA LYS A 94 -15.04 1.08 9.52
C LYS A 94 -13.64 0.80 8.96
N LEU A 95 -12.61 1.26 9.67
CA LEU A 95 -11.23 0.77 9.51
C LEU A 95 -10.94 -0.31 10.55
N GLU A 96 -9.97 -1.16 10.24
CA GLU A 96 -9.45 -2.19 11.15
C GLU A 96 -7.94 -2.09 11.22
N ASN A 97 -7.39 -2.09 12.45
CA ASN A 97 -5.95 -2.04 12.73
C ASN A 97 -5.18 -0.96 11.91
N PRO A 98 -5.61 0.30 11.88
CA PRO A 98 -4.99 1.33 11.05
C PRO A 98 -3.51 1.59 11.40
N ASP A 99 -3.06 1.20 12.57
CA ASP A 99 -1.68 1.30 13.06
C ASP A 99 -0.79 0.09 12.66
N TYR A 100 -1.34 -0.93 11.98
CA TYR A 100 -0.56 -2.10 11.55
C TYR A 100 0.21 -1.79 10.27
N VAL A 101 1.42 -1.28 10.44
CA VAL A 101 2.34 -0.93 9.35
C VAL A 101 3.60 -1.78 9.46
N GLN A 102 3.89 -2.56 8.43
CA GLN A 102 5.13 -3.32 8.36
C GLN A 102 6.27 -2.45 7.86
N ILE A 103 7.34 -2.37 8.65
CA ILE A 103 8.60 -1.75 8.26
C ILE A 103 9.56 -2.86 7.80
N HIS A 104 10.14 -2.70 6.62
CA HIS A 104 11.23 -3.55 6.19
C HIS A 104 12.54 -3.02 6.74
N PRO A 105 13.37 -3.86 7.40
CA PRO A 105 14.57 -3.39 8.08
C PRO A 105 15.64 -2.84 7.13
N THR A 106 15.74 -3.40 5.92
CA THR A 106 16.86 -3.14 5.01
C THR A 106 16.39 -2.67 3.64
N SER A 107 16.31 -1.35 3.47
CA SER A 107 16.16 -0.70 2.16
C SER A 107 17.41 0.12 1.88
N LEU A 108 17.80 0.26 0.62
CA LEU A 108 18.93 1.07 0.23
C LEU A 108 18.67 2.53 0.62
N TYR A 109 19.58 3.12 1.39
CA TYR A 109 19.52 4.54 1.73
C TYR A 109 20.06 5.37 0.58
N THR A 110 19.27 6.32 0.11
CA THR A 110 19.68 7.33 -0.86
C THR A 110 19.05 8.67 -0.50
N ASN A 111 19.68 9.77 -0.88
CA ASN A 111 19.12 11.12 -0.74
C ASN A 111 18.19 11.50 -1.91
N LYS A 112 17.94 10.58 -2.85
CA LYS A 112 17.05 10.79 -3.98
C LYS A 112 15.60 10.63 -3.54
N PRO A 113 14.71 11.53 -3.97
CA PRO A 113 13.29 11.36 -3.71
C PRO A 113 12.74 10.16 -4.46
N GLY A 114 11.70 9.53 -3.92
CA GLY A 114 10.99 8.44 -4.57
C GLY A 114 11.00 7.14 -3.80
N ARG A 115 10.84 6.05 -4.51
CA ARG A 115 10.74 4.70 -3.95
C ARG A 115 12.12 4.20 -3.48
N SER A 116 12.20 3.82 -2.19
CA SER A 116 13.38 3.14 -1.65
C SER A 116 13.54 1.74 -2.27
N PHE A 117 14.76 1.42 -2.69
CA PHE A 117 15.04 0.09 -3.22
C PHE A 117 15.18 -0.93 -2.11
N LEU A 118 14.50 -2.06 -2.24
CA LEU A 118 14.51 -3.13 -1.24
C LEU A 118 15.79 -3.97 -1.33
N ILE A 119 16.57 -3.99 -0.26
CA ILE A 119 17.60 -5.02 -0.04
C ILE A 119 16.90 -6.21 0.62
N SER A 120 16.63 -7.24 -0.16
CA SER A 120 15.81 -8.39 0.24
C SER A 120 16.26 -8.99 1.58
N GLU A 121 15.31 -9.47 2.36
CA GLU A 121 15.59 -10.25 3.58
C GLU A 121 16.48 -11.46 3.33
N SER A 122 16.35 -12.08 2.17
CA SER A 122 17.19 -13.21 1.75
C SER A 122 18.68 -12.89 1.76
N VAL A 123 19.08 -11.64 1.48
CA VAL A 123 20.48 -11.21 1.54
C VAL A 123 21.04 -11.40 2.95
N ARG A 124 20.27 -11.08 4.00
CA ARG A 124 20.66 -11.32 5.40
C ARG A 124 20.58 -12.80 5.75
N GLY A 125 19.55 -13.50 5.26
CA GLY A 125 19.37 -14.94 5.43
C GLY A 125 20.54 -15.75 4.86
N GLU A 126 21.12 -15.32 3.76
CA GLU A 126 22.27 -15.96 3.11
C GLU A 126 23.63 -15.49 3.65
N GLY A 127 23.64 -14.67 4.70
CA GLY A 127 24.87 -14.41 5.46
C GLY A 127 25.38 -12.98 5.47
N ALA A 128 24.73 -12.02 4.82
CA ALA A 128 25.12 -10.61 4.92
C ALA A 128 24.98 -10.11 6.37
N LYS A 129 25.91 -9.24 6.78
CA LYS A 129 26.05 -8.76 8.16
C LYS A 129 25.81 -7.26 8.26
N LEU A 130 25.25 -6.83 9.40
CA LEU A 130 24.96 -5.44 9.71
C LEU A 130 26.03 -4.84 10.63
N TYR A 131 26.48 -3.64 10.28
CA TYR A 131 27.57 -2.95 10.98
C TYR A 131 27.17 -1.53 11.39
N GLY A 132 27.57 -1.14 12.61
CA GLY A 132 27.52 0.22 13.10
C GLY A 132 28.68 1.08 12.56
N LYS A 133 28.67 2.37 12.93
CA LYS A 133 29.69 3.34 12.56
C LYS A 133 31.11 2.94 13.01
N ASP A 134 31.21 2.20 14.11
CA ASP A 134 32.47 1.69 14.65
C ASP A 134 32.99 0.44 13.92
N GLY A 135 32.32 -0.01 12.87
CA GLY A 135 32.66 -1.21 12.12
C GLY A 135 32.37 -2.52 12.85
N ARG A 136 31.61 -2.49 13.95
CA ARG A 136 31.23 -3.68 14.70
C ARG A 136 29.85 -4.15 14.32
N ARG A 137 29.68 -5.46 14.22
CA ARG A 137 28.37 -6.11 14.07
C ARG A 137 27.52 -5.85 15.31
N PHE A 138 26.25 -5.43 15.14
CA PHE A 138 25.42 -5.02 16.27
C PHE A 138 24.15 -5.85 16.44
N ALA A 139 23.76 -6.70 15.48
CA ALA A 139 22.51 -7.44 15.54
C ALA A 139 22.65 -8.90 15.10
N ASN A 140 21.65 -9.71 15.42
CA ASN A 140 21.45 -11.03 14.81
C ASN A 140 20.53 -10.86 13.59
N GLU A 141 21.06 -11.03 12.39
CA GLU A 141 20.43 -10.70 11.12
C GLU A 141 19.20 -11.56 10.76
N VAL A 142 18.98 -12.66 11.46
CA VAL A 142 17.82 -13.55 11.26
C VAL A 142 16.64 -13.23 12.18
N LEU A 143 16.71 -12.16 12.93
CA LEU A 143 15.58 -11.67 13.73
C LEU A 143 14.35 -11.35 12.84
N PRO A 144 13.12 -11.52 13.36
CA PRO A 144 11.92 -11.00 12.74
C PRO A 144 12.01 -9.52 12.37
N ARG A 145 11.26 -9.08 11.34
CA ARG A 145 11.39 -7.73 10.76
C ARG A 145 11.20 -6.60 11.77
N ASP A 146 10.23 -6.73 12.65
CA ASP A 146 9.92 -5.76 13.71
C ASP A 146 11.07 -5.62 14.70
N LEU A 147 11.60 -6.74 15.20
CA LEU A 147 12.75 -6.77 16.11
C LEU A 147 14.02 -6.26 15.44
N MET A 148 14.28 -6.66 14.20
CA MET A 148 15.42 -6.17 13.42
C MET A 148 15.33 -4.67 13.18
N THR A 149 14.14 -4.17 12.83
CA THR A 149 13.90 -2.72 12.67
C THR A 149 14.20 -1.95 13.96
N ALA A 150 13.78 -2.49 15.11
CA ALA A 150 14.08 -1.88 16.42
C ALA A 150 15.58 -1.81 16.69
N GLU A 151 16.31 -2.91 16.44
CA GLU A 151 17.78 -2.93 16.64
C GLU A 151 18.50 -1.95 15.70
N ILE A 152 18.10 -1.87 14.42
CA ILE A 152 18.68 -0.91 13.48
C ILE A 152 18.41 0.53 13.94
N LYS A 153 17.17 0.88 14.30
CA LYS A 153 16.84 2.23 14.80
C LYS A 153 17.61 2.60 16.05
N LYS A 154 17.76 1.66 16.97
CA LYS A 154 18.55 1.85 18.20
C LYS A 154 20.01 2.13 17.87
N GLN A 155 20.60 1.38 16.93
CA GLN A 155 21.99 1.62 16.52
C GLN A 155 22.15 2.93 15.76
N MET A 156 21.21 3.29 14.87
CA MET A 156 21.20 4.58 14.18
C MET A 156 21.20 5.76 15.20
N ALA A 157 20.35 5.67 16.21
CA ALA A 157 20.31 6.69 17.28
C ALA A 157 21.62 6.76 18.07
N LYS A 158 22.20 5.61 18.43
CA LYS A 158 23.50 5.53 19.14
C LYS A 158 24.63 6.15 18.33
N ASP A 159 24.68 5.87 17.04
CA ASP A 159 25.74 6.31 16.13
C ASP A 159 25.51 7.73 15.61
N ASN A 160 24.32 8.31 15.87
CA ASN A 160 23.85 9.57 15.28
C ASN A 160 24.00 9.57 13.76
N MET A 161 23.46 8.52 13.11
CA MET A 161 23.52 8.32 11.67
C MET A 161 22.12 8.10 11.10
N PRO A 162 21.80 8.63 9.90
CA PRO A 162 20.51 8.44 9.24
C PRO A 162 20.34 7.05 8.60
N TYR A 163 21.40 6.23 8.63
CA TYR A 163 21.42 4.87 8.07
C TYR A 163 22.43 3.99 8.81
N MET A 164 22.33 2.67 8.61
CA MET A 164 23.34 1.69 8.96
C MET A 164 23.97 1.11 7.70
N THR A 165 24.93 0.20 7.85
CA THR A 165 25.58 -0.42 6.69
C THR A 165 25.42 -1.93 6.71
N VAL A 166 25.41 -2.52 5.51
CA VAL A 166 25.38 -3.97 5.30
C VAL A 166 26.55 -4.41 4.45
N LEU A 167 27.23 -5.48 4.86
CA LEU A 167 28.26 -6.15 4.09
C LEU A 167 27.75 -7.53 3.64
N GLY A 168 27.74 -7.77 2.35
CA GLY A 168 27.27 -9.02 1.76
C GLY A 168 27.78 -9.22 0.35
N LYS A 169 29.05 -8.83 0.09
CA LYS A 169 29.69 -8.86 -1.24
C LYS A 169 29.45 -10.17 -1.97
N ASP A 170 29.92 -11.28 -1.42
CA ASP A 170 29.86 -12.56 -2.10
C ASP A 170 28.42 -13.08 -2.26
N VAL A 171 27.58 -12.84 -1.27
CA VAL A 171 26.15 -13.16 -1.30
C VAL A 171 25.44 -12.39 -2.41
N ILE A 172 25.67 -11.07 -2.49
CA ILE A 172 25.01 -10.20 -3.47
C ILE A 172 25.48 -10.54 -4.88
N LEU A 173 26.77 -10.70 -5.11
CA LEU A 173 27.33 -11.00 -6.42
C LEU A 173 26.86 -12.34 -6.97
N ASN A 174 26.79 -13.37 -6.11
CA ASN A 174 26.49 -14.72 -6.56
C ASN A 174 24.98 -15.01 -6.66
N HIS A 175 24.16 -14.39 -5.78
CA HIS A 175 22.76 -14.79 -5.64
C HIS A 175 21.76 -13.67 -5.97
N PHE A 176 22.18 -12.40 -5.98
CA PHE A 176 21.29 -11.25 -6.15
C PHE A 176 21.80 -10.24 -7.18
N PRO A 177 21.95 -10.63 -8.47
CA PRO A 177 22.53 -9.76 -9.50
C PRO A 177 21.76 -8.45 -9.69
N HIS A 178 20.43 -8.46 -9.61
CA HIS A 178 19.65 -7.22 -9.71
C HIS A 178 19.85 -6.26 -8.53
N ILE A 179 20.09 -6.79 -7.32
CA ILE A 179 20.47 -5.95 -6.17
C ILE A 179 21.83 -5.32 -6.42
N TYR A 180 22.78 -6.08 -6.98
CA TYR A 180 24.10 -5.57 -7.36
C TYR A 180 24.00 -4.45 -8.39
N GLU A 181 23.31 -4.71 -9.50
CA GLU A 181 23.09 -3.73 -10.57
C GLU A 181 22.47 -2.44 -10.01
N LYS A 182 21.41 -2.57 -9.18
CA LYS A 182 20.74 -1.42 -8.59
C LYS A 182 21.63 -0.63 -7.62
N CYS A 183 22.44 -1.30 -6.83
CA CYS A 183 23.41 -0.63 -5.97
C CYS A 183 24.43 0.16 -6.80
N LEU A 184 24.93 -0.40 -7.90
CA LEU A 184 25.83 0.30 -8.82
C LEU A 184 25.18 1.54 -9.46
N GLU A 185 23.93 1.43 -9.93
CA GLU A 185 23.17 2.57 -10.47
C GLU A 185 23.05 3.73 -9.47
N GLU A 186 22.94 3.38 -8.18
CA GLU A 186 22.86 4.38 -7.10
C GLU A 186 24.23 4.83 -6.58
N GLY A 187 25.34 4.34 -7.19
CA GLY A 187 26.70 4.73 -6.87
C GLY A 187 27.37 3.89 -5.77
N PHE A 188 26.79 2.74 -5.43
CA PHE A 188 27.33 1.85 -4.40
C PHE A 188 27.89 0.55 -5.00
N ASP A 189 29.20 0.49 -5.14
CA ASP A 189 29.89 -0.72 -5.58
C ASP A 189 30.13 -1.66 -4.39
N VAL A 190 29.34 -2.72 -4.29
CA VAL A 190 29.41 -3.71 -3.19
C VAL A 190 30.75 -4.43 -3.11
N THR A 191 31.57 -4.36 -4.16
CA THR A 191 32.91 -4.96 -4.17
C THR A 191 33.97 -4.10 -3.46
N LYS A 192 33.66 -2.81 -3.26
CA LYS A 192 34.60 -1.81 -2.72
C LYS A 192 34.12 -1.18 -1.41
N GLN A 193 32.81 -1.20 -1.15
CA GLN A 193 32.23 -0.50 0.00
C GLN A 193 31.05 -1.23 0.60
N TRP A 194 30.72 -0.88 1.82
CA TRP A 194 29.51 -1.31 2.50
C TRP A 194 28.32 -0.52 1.97
N ILE A 195 27.14 -1.16 1.93
CA ILE A 195 25.92 -0.56 1.39
C ILE A 195 25.17 0.14 2.53
N PRO A 196 24.81 1.42 2.38
CA PRO A 196 23.98 2.11 3.35
C PRO A 196 22.54 1.58 3.29
N ILE A 197 21.97 1.28 4.45
CA ILE A 197 20.59 0.79 4.56
C ILE A 197 19.80 1.56 5.61
N VAL A 198 18.49 1.65 5.40
CA VAL A 198 17.54 2.29 6.31
C VAL A 198 16.25 1.48 6.42
N PRO A 199 15.64 1.40 7.60
CA PRO A 199 14.28 0.88 7.72
C PRO A 199 13.29 1.72 6.92
N ALA A 200 12.45 1.08 6.12
CA ALA A 200 11.48 1.74 5.27
C ALA A 200 10.08 1.11 5.41
N GLN A 201 9.05 1.93 5.27
CA GLN A 201 7.69 1.41 5.16
C GLN A 201 7.63 0.43 3.98
N HIS A 202 6.95 -0.71 4.17
CA HIS A 202 6.95 -1.78 3.18
C HIS A 202 5.56 -2.30 2.83
N TYR A 203 4.70 -2.50 3.83
CA TYR A 203 3.35 -3.00 3.62
C TYR A 203 2.40 -2.47 4.71
N TYR A 204 1.14 -2.24 4.33
CA TYR A 204 0.09 -1.83 5.24
C TYR A 204 -0.85 -3.01 5.49
N MET A 205 -0.88 -3.52 6.74
CA MET A 205 -1.72 -4.65 7.12
C MET A 205 -3.05 -4.23 7.73
N GLY A 206 -3.18 -2.94 8.09
CA GLY A 206 -4.45 -2.31 8.42
C GLY A 206 -5.23 -1.93 7.17
N GLY A 207 -6.29 -1.15 7.33
CA GLY A 207 -7.06 -0.61 6.22
C GLY A 207 -8.56 -0.66 6.41
N ILE A 208 -9.30 -0.61 5.33
CA ILE A 208 -10.75 -0.69 5.34
C ILE A 208 -11.17 -2.08 5.84
N HIS A 209 -11.96 -2.11 6.92
CA HIS A 209 -12.50 -3.35 7.45
C HIS A 209 -13.38 -4.05 6.41
N VAL A 210 -13.15 -5.34 6.20
CA VAL A 210 -13.93 -6.16 5.29
C VAL A 210 -14.27 -7.52 5.89
N ASP A 211 -15.36 -8.09 5.44
CA ASP A 211 -15.71 -9.47 5.76
C ASP A 211 -14.90 -10.48 4.90
N LYS A 212 -15.17 -11.76 5.08
CA LYS A 212 -14.51 -12.85 4.32
C LYS A 212 -14.74 -12.81 2.79
N TYR A 213 -15.65 -11.98 2.33
CA TYR A 213 -15.95 -11.76 0.91
C TYR A 213 -15.52 -10.37 0.44
N SER A 214 -14.69 -9.69 1.22
CA SER A 214 -14.20 -8.33 0.95
C SER A 214 -15.26 -7.23 0.94
N LYS A 215 -16.45 -7.48 1.51
CA LYS A 215 -17.50 -6.47 1.64
C LYS A 215 -17.19 -5.55 2.82
N THR A 216 -17.31 -4.23 2.60
CA THR A 216 -17.13 -3.21 3.65
C THR A 216 -18.40 -3.06 4.50
N THR A 217 -18.39 -2.11 5.44
CA THR A 217 -19.58 -1.74 6.22
C THR A 217 -20.59 -0.91 5.43
N MET A 218 -20.24 -0.43 4.24
CA MET A 218 -21.15 0.26 3.31
C MET A 218 -21.71 -0.74 2.28
N ASN A 219 -22.99 -0.63 1.96
CA ASN A 219 -23.60 -1.47 0.93
C ASN A 219 -23.01 -1.15 -0.46
N ASN A 220 -22.93 -2.15 -1.34
CA ASN A 220 -22.41 -2.07 -2.70
C ASN A 220 -20.95 -1.61 -2.78
N LEU A 221 -20.21 -1.65 -1.66
CA LEU A 221 -18.81 -1.26 -1.58
C LEU A 221 -17.96 -2.39 -1.05
N TYR A 222 -16.90 -2.70 -1.77
CA TYR A 222 -15.91 -3.74 -1.46
C TYR A 222 -14.52 -3.12 -1.39
N ALA A 223 -13.60 -3.77 -0.68
CA ALA A 223 -12.18 -3.39 -0.69
C ALA A 223 -11.31 -4.63 -0.75
N VAL A 224 -10.25 -4.62 -1.58
CA VAL A 224 -9.38 -5.78 -1.82
C VAL A 224 -7.91 -5.38 -1.87
N GLY A 225 -7.02 -6.32 -1.54
CA GLY A 225 -5.57 -6.08 -1.48
C GLY A 225 -5.19 -5.13 -0.35
N GLU A 226 -4.08 -4.45 -0.49
CA GLU A 226 -3.44 -3.66 0.58
C GLU A 226 -4.29 -2.48 1.12
N THR A 227 -5.34 -2.07 0.42
CA THR A 227 -6.28 -1.05 0.93
C THR A 227 -7.25 -1.60 1.98
N SER A 228 -7.39 -2.94 2.07
CA SER A 228 -8.32 -3.63 2.96
C SER A 228 -7.63 -4.32 4.12
N CYS A 229 -8.31 -4.41 5.26
CA CYS A 229 -7.92 -5.25 6.38
C CYS A 229 -8.91 -6.42 6.53
N ASN A 230 -8.53 -7.58 6.01
CA ASN A 230 -9.28 -8.83 6.12
C ASN A 230 -8.78 -9.73 7.27
N GLY A 231 -7.77 -9.28 8.03
CA GLY A 231 -7.20 -9.95 9.19
C GLY A 231 -6.17 -11.04 8.90
N VAL A 232 -5.95 -11.41 7.63
CA VAL A 232 -5.09 -12.55 7.27
C VAL A 232 -3.62 -12.38 7.64
N HIS A 233 -3.15 -11.13 7.75
CA HIS A 233 -1.75 -10.83 8.05
C HIS A 233 -1.46 -10.56 9.53
N GLY A 234 -2.48 -10.20 10.32
CA GLY A 234 -2.24 -9.73 11.67
C GLY A 234 -1.30 -8.52 11.73
N ALA A 235 -0.52 -8.40 12.80
CA ALA A 235 0.41 -7.29 12.99
C ALA A 235 1.76 -7.45 12.27
N ASN A 236 2.06 -8.61 11.69
CA ASN A 236 3.35 -8.89 11.04
C ASN A 236 3.17 -9.87 9.87
N ARG A 237 3.06 -9.31 8.66
CA ARG A 237 2.82 -10.08 7.43
C ARG A 237 4.00 -10.98 7.09
N LEU A 238 3.71 -12.26 6.81
CA LEU A 238 4.69 -13.20 6.24
C LEU A 238 5.05 -12.78 4.80
N ALA A 239 6.32 -12.91 4.46
CA ALA A 239 6.82 -12.54 3.13
C ALA A 239 6.01 -13.18 2.00
N SER A 240 5.76 -12.41 0.94
CA SER A 240 5.02 -12.79 -0.29
C SER A 240 3.51 -13.07 -0.13
N ASN A 241 2.97 -13.21 1.07
CA ASN A 241 1.55 -13.53 1.28
C ASN A 241 0.58 -12.46 0.74
N SER A 242 1.03 -11.21 0.61
CA SER A 242 0.22 -10.14 0.01
C SER A 242 -0.14 -10.39 -1.47
N LEU A 243 0.69 -11.12 -2.20
CA LEU A 243 0.40 -11.49 -3.59
C LEU A 243 -0.77 -12.47 -3.67
N LEU A 244 -0.80 -13.45 -2.75
CA LEU A 244 -1.90 -14.42 -2.65
C LEU A 244 -3.17 -13.78 -2.11
N GLU A 245 -3.04 -12.91 -1.12
CA GLU A 245 -4.17 -12.16 -0.56
C GLU A 245 -4.92 -11.39 -1.66
N GLY A 246 -4.22 -10.56 -2.43
CA GLY A 246 -4.83 -9.77 -3.50
C GLY A 246 -5.61 -10.64 -4.50
N LEU A 247 -5.07 -11.77 -4.92
CA LEU A 247 -5.72 -12.67 -5.86
C LEU A 247 -6.93 -13.40 -5.25
N VAL A 248 -6.78 -13.95 -4.05
CA VAL A 248 -7.82 -14.77 -3.40
C VAL A 248 -9.02 -13.90 -3.00
N PHE A 249 -8.77 -12.75 -2.38
CA PHE A 249 -9.85 -11.90 -1.89
C PHE A 249 -10.54 -11.13 -3.01
N ALA A 250 -9.83 -10.72 -4.07
CA ALA A 250 -10.47 -10.19 -5.27
C ALA A 250 -11.43 -11.21 -5.90
N LYS A 251 -11.01 -12.48 -6.02
CA LYS A 251 -11.88 -13.56 -6.52
C LYS A 251 -13.11 -13.77 -5.62
N ARG A 252 -12.95 -13.72 -4.30
CA ARG A 252 -14.08 -13.83 -3.36
C ARG A 252 -15.08 -12.70 -3.49
N ALA A 253 -14.59 -11.45 -3.65
CA ALA A 253 -15.44 -10.29 -3.89
C ALA A 253 -16.27 -10.46 -5.17
N VAL A 254 -15.62 -10.78 -6.28
CA VAL A 254 -16.30 -10.97 -7.57
C VAL A 254 -17.35 -12.09 -7.52
N ASN A 255 -17.00 -13.23 -6.92
CA ASN A 255 -17.98 -14.33 -6.76
C ASN A 255 -19.18 -13.87 -5.91
N LYS A 256 -18.95 -13.12 -4.84
CA LYS A 256 -20.03 -12.61 -3.99
C LYS A 256 -20.94 -11.60 -4.70
N ILE A 257 -20.36 -10.74 -5.52
CA ILE A 257 -21.10 -9.80 -6.36
C ILE A 257 -21.96 -10.58 -7.36
N HIS A 258 -21.38 -11.52 -8.09
CA HIS A 258 -22.08 -12.35 -9.06
C HIS A 258 -23.24 -13.16 -8.45
N ASP A 259 -23.02 -13.79 -7.28
CA ASP A 259 -24.07 -14.50 -6.57
C ASP A 259 -25.19 -13.58 -6.08
N GLY A 260 -24.87 -12.32 -5.76
CA GLY A 260 -25.82 -11.29 -5.34
C GLY A 260 -26.64 -10.72 -6.48
N GLU A 261 -26.08 -10.59 -7.67
CA GLU A 261 -26.79 -10.15 -8.89
C GLU A 261 -27.92 -11.11 -9.28
N ASN A 262 -27.77 -12.41 -8.97
CA ASN A 262 -28.85 -13.39 -9.13
C ASN A 262 -29.97 -13.25 -8.10
N ALA A 263 -29.77 -12.46 -7.04
CA ALA A 263 -30.75 -12.14 -5.99
C ALA A 263 -31.28 -10.73 -6.22
N GLN A 264 -32.27 -10.57 -7.10
CA GLN A 264 -33.06 -9.36 -7.39
C GLN A 264 -32.32 -8.02 -7.22
N HIS A 265 -32.03 -7.31 -8.34
CA HIS A 265 -31.63 -5.90 -8.33
C HIS A 265 -32.59 -5.08 -7.48
N LYS A 266 -32.17 -4.60 -6.32
CA LYS A 266 -32.87 -3.55 -5.62
C LYS A 266 -32.80 -2.30 -6.51
N LYS A 267 -33.91 -1.94 -7.17
CA LYS A 267 -34.02 -0.61 -7.75
C LYS A 267 -34.07 0.39 -6.60
N TYR A 268 -33.00 1.16 -6.50
CA TYR A 268 -33.01 2.35 -5.65
C TYR A 268 -33.65 3.49 -6.43
N ASP A 269 -34.62 4.18 -5.80
CA ASP A 269 -35.19 5.40 -6.36
C ASP A 269 -34.31 6.58 -5.95
N ILE A 270 -33.22 6.78 -6.70
CA ILE A 270 -32.21 7.82 -6.44
C ILE A 270 -32.04 8.70 -7.68
N ASP A 271 -31.80 9.99 -7.42
CA ASP A 271 -31.28 10.92 -8.41
C ASP A 271 -29.74 10.94 -8.35
N PHE A 272 -29.12 10.04 -9.11
CA PHE A 272 -27.65 9.92 -9.14
C PHE A 272 -26.99 11.24 -9.58
N ALA A 273 -27.57 11.96 -10.53
CA ALA A 273 -26.99 13.21 -11.02
C ALA A 273 -26.99 14.29 -9.91
N GLN A 274 -28.04 14.36 -9.13
CA GLN A 274 -28.10 15.26 -7.98
C GLN A 274 -27.10 14.89 -6.89
N LEU A 275 -26.98 13.60 -6.57
CA LEU A 275 -25.98 13.11 -5.59
C LEU A 275 -24.56 13.46 -6.04
N ALA A 276 -24.21 13.17 -7.29
CA ALA A 276 -22.91 13.48 -7.86
C ALA A 276 -22.59 14.98 -7.82
N ASN A 277 -23.57 15.84 -8.17
CA ASN A 277 -23.42 17.29 -8.10
C ASN A 277 -23.18 17.77 -6.65
N ASN A 278 -23.88 17.21 -5.68
CA ASN A 278 -23.68 17.55 -4.27
C ASN A 278 -22.25 17.18 -3.79
N VAL A 279 -21.75 16.01 -4.16
CA VAL A 279 -20.37 15.57 -3.84
C VAL A 279 -19.35 16.52 -4.48
N GLN A 280 -19.53 16.87 -5.76
CA GLN A 280 -18.65 17.81 -6.46
C GLN A 280 -18.62 19.17 -5.77
N GLN A 281 -19.78 19.75 -5.44
CA GLN A 281 -19.86 21.03 -4.73
C GLN A 281 -19.17 21.00 -3.36
N ASN A 282 -19.24 19.87 -2.66
CA ASN A 282 -18.52 19.71 -1.38
C ASN A 282 -17.01 19.72 -1.59
N ILE A 283 -16.49 18.97 -2.56
CA ILE A 283 -15.07 18.95 -2.91
C ILE A 283 -14.56 20.35 -3.29
N ASP A 284 -15.31 21.07 -4.13
CA ASP A 284 -14.93 22.42 -4.58
C ASP A 284 -14.93 23.44 -3.42
N ARG A 285 -15.87 23.31 -2.47
CA ARG A 285 -15.98 24.18 -1.30
C ARG A 285 -14.85 23.98 -0.31
N GLU A 286 -14.49 22.74 -0.05
CA GLU A 286 -13.49 22.39 0.95
C GLU A 286 -12.06 22.72 0.49
N LYS A 287 -11.82 22.96 -0.81
CA LYS A 287 -10.50 23.24 -1.41
C LYS A 287 -9.43 22.26 -0.92
N ILE A 288 -9.80 21.01 -0.82
CA ILE A 288 -8.99 19.99 -0.17
C ILE A 288 -7.72 19.74 -0.99
N ILE A 289 -6.56 19.95 -0.36
CA ILE A 289 -5.30 19.37 -0.82
C ILE A 289 -5.31 17.92 -0.32
N LEU A 290 -5.95 17.04 -1.10
CA LEU A 290 -6.29 15.67 -0.71
C LEU A 290 -5.13 14.92 -0.02
N ALA A 291 -3.92 15.00 -0.56
CA ALA A 291 -2.76 14.29 0.00
C ALA A 291 -2.41 14.73 1.43
N GLN A 292 -2.57 16.02 1.77
CA GLN A 292 -2.28 16.52 3.12
C GLN A 292 -3.39 16.16 4.10
N GLU A 293 -4.64 16.28 3.67
CA GLU A 293 -5.80 15.87 4.46
C GLU A 293 -5.79 14.36 4.71
N TYR A 294 -5.47 13.57 3.70
CA TYR A 294 -5.34 12.11 3.84
C TYR A 294 -4.29 11.72 4.86
N LYS A 295 -3.11 12.33 4.78
CA LYS A 295 -2.05 12.10 5.77
C LYS A 295 -2.53 12.37 7.19
N LYS A 296 -3.13 13.54 7.40
CA LYS A 296 -3.64 13.95 8.73
C LYS A 296 -4.74 13.03 9.23
N ALA A 297 -5.72 12.69 8.39
CA ALA A 297 -6.84 11.82 8.77
C ALA A 297 -6.35 10.42 9.17
N ILE A 298 -5.48 9.81 8.39
CA ILE A 298 -4.97 8.46 8.63
C ILE A 298 -4.10 8.42 9.90
N PHE A 299 -3.18 9.38 10.08
CA PHE A 299 -2.33 9.39 11.28
C PHE A 299 -3.11 9.71 12.55
N ASN A 300 -4.11 10.59 12.50
CA ASN A 300 -5.00 10.83 13.65
C ASN A 300 -5.76 9.55 14.04
N GLU A 301 -6.23 8.76 13.08
CA GLU A 301 -6.91 7.50 13.37
C GLU A 301 -5.95 6.45 13.96
N MET A 302 -4.73 6.36 13.45
CA MET A 302 -3.69 5.51 14.04
C MET A 302 -3.41 5.87 15.50
N ASP A 303 -3.29 7.15 15.82
CA ASP A 303 -3.00 7.64 17.18
C ASP A 303 -4.16 7.37 18.13
N LYS A 304 -5.42 7.52 17.69
CA LYS A 304 -6.59 7.13 18.49
C LYS A 304 -6.55 5.65 18.86
N VAL A 305 -6.29 4.77 17.89
CA VAL A 305 -6.24 3.32 18.12
C VAL A 305 -5.08 2.95 19.05
N ARG A 306 -3.90 3.55 18.87
CA ARG A 306 -2.74 3.32 19.75
C ARG A 306 -3.01 3.76 21.19
N SER A 307 -3.70 4.88 21.37
CA SER A 307 -4.04 5.41 22.69
C SER A 307 -5.12 4.60 23.39
N ALA A 308 -5.91 3.80 22.67
CA ALA A 308 -6.97 2.95 23.21
C ALA A 308 -6.49 1.54 23.57
N ARG A 309 -5.28 1.15 23.18
CA ARG A 309 -4.58 -0.11 23.56
C ARG A 309 -3.68 0.08 24.76
#